data_3f6ca6d6eb429f4817e379aece4d4cc9
#
_entry.id   3f6ca6d6eb429f4817e379aece4d4cc9
#
_cell.length_a   1.000
_cell.length_b   1.000
_cell.length_c   1.000
_cell.angle_alpha   90.00
_cell.angle_beta   90.00
_cell.angle_gamma   90.00
#
_symmetry.space_group_name_H-M   'P 1'
#
loop_
_entity.id
_entity.type
_entity.pdbx_description
1 polymer ?
#
loop_
_entity_poly.entity_id
_entity_poly.type
_entity_poly.pdbx_seq_one_letter_code
_entity_poly.pdbx_strand_id
1 'polypeptide(L)'
;TTTTLDGPEISAFNSTLEASPSMVMMSLATYQAIDPNNPAVFSSTLVTGYLRGKIGFQGVVTSDSLSATALSGVQPSDLGVRLVEAGGDLACIGASSYVQPVLDGLNAKAAGDATFARKVQQSAIRVMTLKYEMGLAR
;
A
#
# COMPACT_ATOMS: atom_id res chain seq x y z
N THR A 1 4.82 -2.13 -17.83
CA THR A 1 6.18 -2.62 -17.93
C THR A 1 6.21 -4.12 -18.20
N THR A 2 7.34 -4.66 -18.67
CA THR A 2 7.58 -6.09 -18.89
C THR A 2 8.33 -6.76 -17.73
N THR A 3 8.61 -6.02 -16.66
CA THR A 3 9.25 -6.53 -15.43
C THR A 3 8.47 -7.71 -14.86
N THR A 4 9.18 -8.78 -14.46
CA THR A 4 8.65 -9.96 -13.80
C THR A 4 9.20 -10.07 -12.37
N LEU A 5 8.62 -10.95 -11.55
CA LEU A 5 9.08 -11.17 -10.17
C LEU A 5 10.42 -11.92 -10.06
N ASP A 6 10.96 -12.40 -11.17
CA ASP A 6 12.24 -13.11 -11.24
C ASP A 6 13.30 -12.30 -12.02
N GLY A 7 12.98 -11.05 -12.40
CA GLY A 7 13.87 -10.18 -13.14
C GLY A 7 14.97 -9.55 -12.28
N PRO A 8 16.06 -9.05 -12.90
CA PRO A 8 17.17 -8.43 -12.19
C PRO A 8 16.77 -7.18 -11.40
N GLU A 9 15.74 -6.45 -11.86
CA GLU A 9 15.20 -5.27 -11.18
C GLU A 9 14.63 -5.64 -9.80
N ILE A 10 13.91 -6.75 -9.72
CA ILE A 10 13.35 -7.26 -8.46
C ILE A 10 14.44 -7.80 -7.55
N SER A 11 15.49 -8.41 -8.10
CA SER A 11 16.65 -8.87 -7.32
C SER A 11 17.30 -7.72 -6.55
N ALA A 12 17.46 -6.54 -7.17
CA ALA A 12 18.00 -5.36 -6.50
C ALA A 12 17.10 -4.90 -5.34
N PHE A 13 15.78 -4.93 -5.52
CA PHE A 13 14.81 -4.64 -4.43
C PHE A 13 14.92 -5.66 -3.31
N ASN A 14 14.97 -6.93 -3.62
CA ASN A 14 15.07 -8.00 -2.61
C ASN A 14 16.32 -7.83 -1.74
N SER A 15 17.47 -7.54 -2.35
CA SER A 15 18.71 -7.26 -1.60
C SER A 15 18.59 -6.04 -0.66
N THR A 16 17.84 -5.01 -1.09
CA THR A 16 17.57 -3.84 -0.23
C THR A 16 16.64 -4.22 0.93
N LEU A 17 15.66 -5.10 0.71
CA LEU A 17 14.73 -5.55 1.75
C LEU A 17 15.40 -6.41 2.83
N GLU A 18 16.54 -7.09 2.52
CA GLU A 18 17.35 -7.79 3.50
C GLU A 18 17.90 -6.86 4.59
N ALA A 19 18.09 -5.58 4.29
CA ALA A 19 18.48 -4.56 5.27
C ALA A 19 17.33 -4.13 6.21
N SER A 20 16.16 -4.73 6.09
CA SER A 20 14.96 -4.46 6.91
C SER A 20 14.55 -2.99 6.95
N PRO A 21 14.26 -2.36 5.79
CA PRO A 21 13.84 -0.97 5.76
C PRO A 21 12.54 -0.79 6.55
N SER A 22 12.35 0.38 7.16
CA SER A 22 11.14 0.70 7.93
C SER A 22 9.89 0.78 7.06
N MET A 23 10.05 1.23 5.82
CA MET A 23 8.95 1.44 4.89
C MET A 23 9.32 1.01 3.46
N VAL A 24 8.29 0.57 2.71
CA VAL A 24 8.38 0.33 1.26
C VAL A 24 7.29 1.14 0.57
N MET A 25 7.66 1.95 -0.42
CA MET A 25 6.72 2.71 -1.24
C MET A 25 6.32 1.92 -2.48
N MET A 26 5.02 1.75 -2.68
CA MET A 26 4.46 1.12 -3.88
C MET A 26 4.19 2.18 -4.96
N SER A 27 4.65 1.90 -6.18
CA SER A 27 4.47 2.78 -7.32
C SER A 27 3.04 2.74 -7.88
N LEU A 28 2.70 3.74 -8.69
CA LEU A 28 1.43 3.81 -9.43
C LEU A 28 1.51 3.11 -10.80
N ALA A 29 2.64 2.52 -11.15
CA ALA A 29 2.83 1.81 -12.40
C ALA A 29 2.08 0.47 -12.42
N THR A 30 1.54 0.10 -13.57
CA THR A 30 0.97 -1.22 -13.82
C THR A 30 2.03 -2.14 -14.44
N TYR A 31 2.28 -3.28 -13.81
CA TYR A 31 3.25 -4.28 -14.25
C TYR A 31 2.52 -5.40 -14.97
N GLN A 32 2.44 -5.30 -16.31
CA GLN A 32 1.62 -6.16 -17.16
C GLN A 32 1.90 -7.66 -17.01
N ALA A 33 3.14 -8.03 -16.72
CA ALA A 33 3.54 -9.42 -16.54
C ALA A 33 3.22 -9.98 -15.14
N ILE A 34 2.79 -9.12 -14.18
CA ILE A 34 2.53 -9.52 -12.79
C ILE A 34 1.05 -9.36 -12.44
N ASP A 35 0.53 -8.15 -12.63
CA ASP A 35 -0.89 -7.81 -12.41
C ASP A 35 -1.30 -6.75 -13.44
N PRO A 36 -1.87 -7.17 -14.60
CA PRO A 36 -2.22 -6.26 -15.67
C PRO A 36 -3.42 -5.35 -15.35
N ASN A 37 -4.19 -5.68 -14.30
CA ASN A 37 -5.45 -5.01 -13.99
C ASN A 37 -5.33 -3.93 -12.92
N ASN A 38 -4.21 -3.93 -12.16
CA ASN A 38 -4.03 -3.01 -11.05
C ASN A 38 -2.65 -2.34 -11.10
N PRO A 39 -2.57 -1.03 -10.81
CA PRO A 39 -1.27 -0.45 -10.47
C PRO A 39 -0.71 -1.10 -9.21
N ALA A 40 0.62 -1.12 -9.09
CA ALA A 40 1.32 -1.85 -8.02
C ALA A 40 0.78 -1.52 -6.61
N VAL A 41 0.46 -0.25 -6.37
CA VAL A 41 -0.11 0.22 -5.09
C VAL A 41 -1.43 -0.45 -4.71
N PHE A 42 -2.20 -0.95 -5.68
CA PHE A 42 -3.49 -1.62 -5.50
C PHE A 42 -3.45 -3.12 -5.82
N SER A 43 -2.26 -3.66 -6.09
CA SER A 43 -2.08 -5.07 -6.43
C SER A 43 -1.89 -5.93 -5.19
N SER A 44 -2.90 -6.72 -4.82
CA SER A 44 -2.76 -7.71 -3.74
C SER A 44 -1.73 -8.79 -4.10
N THR A 45 -1.54 -9.09 -5.38
CA THR A 45 -0.48 -9.99 -5.86
C THR A 45 0.91 -9.47 -5.46
N LEU A 46 1.15 -8.17 -5.64
CA LEU A 46 2.44 -7.56 -5.29
C LEU A 46 2.57 -7.30 -3.80
N VAL A 47 1.58 -6.66 -3.18
CA VAL A 47 1.70 -6.21 -1.78
C VAL A 47 1.53 -7.40 -0.82
N THR A 48 0.38 -8.07 -0.86
CA THR A 48 0.11 -9.18 0.07
C THR A 48 0.85 -10.45 -0.33
N GLY A 49 0.79 -10.82 -1.60
CA GLY A 49 1.36 -12.09 -2.07
C GLY A 49 2.88 -12.09 -2.11
N TYR A 50 3.47 -11.12 -2.78
CA TYR A 50 4.93 -11.09 -2.96
C TYR A 50 5.65 -10.44 -1.78
N LEU A 51 5.39 -9.16 -1.52
CA LEU A 51 6.15 -8.39 -0.52
C LEU A 51 5.95 -8.94 0.90
N ARG A 52 4.71 -9.17 1.32
CA ARG A 52 4.42 -9.71 2.66
C ARG A 52 4.57 -11.24 2.73
N GLY A 53 4.04 -11.96 1.74
CA GLY A 53 4.01 -13.43 1.76
C GLY A 53 5.35 -14.06 1.39
N LYS A 54 5.89 -13.76 0.19
CA LYS A 54 7.12 -14.41 -0.30
C LYS A 54 8.38 -13.80 0.33
N ILE A 55 8.48 -12.48 0.43
CA ILE A 55 9.65 -11.79 1.01
C ILE A 55 9.57 -11.74 2.53
N GLY A 56 8.37 -11.75 3.12
CA GLY A 56 8.18 -11.68 4.58
C GLY A 56 8.29 -10.27 5.16
N PHE A 57 8.14 -9.22 4.36
CA PHE A 57 8.24 -7.83 4.84
C PHE A 57 7.13 -7.50 5.85
N GLN A 58 7.51 -7.09 7.05
CA GLN A 58 6.59 -6.78 8.16
C GLN A 58 6.42 -5.27 8.41
N GLY A 59 7.21 -4.43 7.76
CA GLY A 59 7.20 -2.98 7.93
C GLY A 59 5.98 -2.31 7.27
N VAL A 60 6.01 -0.98 7.27
CA VAL A 60 4.94 -0.15 6.70
C VAL A 60 5.03 -0.12 5.17
N VAL A 61 3.92 -0.42 4.50
CA VAL A 61 3.77 -0.23 3.06
C VAL A 61 3.05 1.08 2.80
N THR A 62 3.73 2.03 2.18
CA THR A 62 3.16 3.33 1.80
C THR A 62 2.86 3.40 0.31
N SER A 63 1.97 4.31 -0.08
CA SER A 63 1.71 4.64 -1.48
C SER A 63 2.63 5.76 -1.96
N ASP A 64 2.82 5.87 -3.27
CA ASP A 64 3.06 7.14 -3.93
C ASP A 64 1.78 7.99 -3.88
N SER A 65 1.81 9.25 -4.31
CA SER A 65 0.67 10.17 -4.16
C SER A 65 -0.63 9.64 -4.77
N LEU A 66 -1.61 9.32 -3.92
CA LEU A 66 -2.93 8.84 -4.35
C LEU A 66 -3.76 9.92 -5.08
N SER A 67 -3.38 11.20 -4.99
CA SER A 67 -3.99 12.29 -5.77
C SER A 67 -3.31 12.54 -7.12
N ALA A 68 -2.38 11.67 -7.53
CA ALA A 68 -1.70 11.81 -8.82
C ALA A 68 -2.63 11.54 -10.00
N THR A 69 -2.36 12.19 -11.13
CA THR A 69 -3.12 12.05 -12.38
C THR A 69 -3.21 10.60 -12.87
N ALA A 70 -2.19 9.78 -12.59
CA ALA A 70 -2.19 8.35 -12.91
C ALA A 70 -3.38 7.57 -12.31
N LEU A 71 -3.99 8.09 -11.25
CA LEU A 71 -5.15 7.49 -10.57
C LEU A 71 -6.45 8.28 -10.78
N SER A 72 -6.49 9.22 -11.73
CA SER A 72 -7.66 10.09 -11.98
C SER A 72 -8.95 9.34 -12.35
N GLY A 73 -8.84 8.09 -12.79
CA GLY A 73 -9.97 7.20 -13.05
C GLY A 73 -10.55 6.51 -11.81
N VAL A 74 -9.93 6.68 -10.63
CA VAL A 74 -10.40 6.08 -9.37
C VAL A 74 -11.07 7.15 -8.52
N GLN A 75 -12.25 6.86 -7.99
CA GLN A 75 -12.93 7.79 -7.08
C GLN A 75 -12.09 8.02 -5.82
N PRO A 76 -11.96 9.25 -5.32
CA PRO A 76 -11.18 9.53 -4.11
C PRO A 76 -11.56 8.69 -2.90
N SER A 77 -12.85 8.38 -2.71
CA SER A 77 -13.34 7.50 -1.64
C SER A 77 -12.83 6.05 -1.75
N ASP A 78 -12.48 5.60 -2.95
CA ASP A 78 -12.03 4.22 -3.17
C ASP A 78 -10.51 4.05 -3.03
N LEU A 79 -9.75 5.14 -3.09
CA LEU A 79 -8.29 5.09 -3.09
C LEU A 79 -7.73 4.43 -1.82
N GLY A 80 -8.17 4.88 -0.65
CA GLY A 80 -7.76 4.29 0.63
C GLY A 80 -8.24 2.85 0.81
N VAL A 81 -9.46 2.58 0.37
CA VAL A 81 -10.03 1.22 0.41
C VAL A 81 -9.18 0.25 -0.42
N ARG A 82 -8.88 0.60 -1.66
CA ARG A 82 -8.04 -0.24 -2.54
C ARG A 82 -6.64 -0.44 -2.02
N LEU A 83 -6.03 0.61 -1.42
CA LEU A 83 -4.72 0.52 -0.78
C LEU A 83 -4.72 -0.53 0.33
N VAL A 84 -5.67 -0.44 1.26
CA VAL A 84 -5.76 -1.36 2.42
C VAL A 84 -6.17 -2.77 1.98
N GLU A 85 -7.06 -2.90 0.99
CA GLU A 85 -7.42 -4.22 0.43
C GLU A 85 -6.21 -4.93 -0.17
N ALA A 86 -5.31 -4.21 -0.83
CA ALA A 86 -4.07 -4.74 -1.37
C ALA A 86 -3.04 -5.13 -0.29
N GLY A 87 -3.17 -4.62 0.94
CA GLY A 87 -2.24 -4.86 2.06
C GLY A 87 -1.33 -3.67 2.38
N GLY A 88 -1.63 -2.48 1.84
CA GLY A 88 -0.96 -1.22 2.15
C GLY A 88 -1.42 -0.62 3.48
N ASP A 89 -0.62 0.29 4.04
CA ASP A 89 -0.82 0.81 5.40
C ASP A 89 -0.92 2.34 5.47
N LEU A 90 -0.17 3.05 4.65
CA LEU A 90 -0.04 4.50 4.75
C LEU A 90 -0.32 5.17 3.41
N ALA A 91 -1.39 5.94 3.33
CA ALA A 91 -1.75 6.71 2.16
C ALA A 91 -0.96 8.02 2.10
N CYS A 92 -0.12 8.19 1.07
CA CYS A 92 0.46 9.48 0.72
C CYS A 92 -0.56 10.26 -0.13
N ILE A 93 -0.90 11.48 0.27
CA ILE A 93 -1.90 12.32 -0.42
C ILE A 93 -1.32 13.70 -0.67
N GLY A 94 -1.10 14.04 -1.94
CA GLY A 94 -0.51 15.31 -2.35
C GLY A 94 -1.51 16.50 -2.37
N ALA A 95 -2.83 16.22 -2.40
CA ALA A 95 -3.86 17.25 -2.43
C ALA A 95 -4.82 17.09 -1.24
N SER A 96 -4.91 18.10 -0.39
CA SER A 96 -5.73 18.07 0.84
C SER A 96 -7.22 17.78 0.60
N SER A 97 -7.75 18.13 -0.58
CA SER A 97 -9.13 17.82 -0.97
C SER A 97 -9.46 16.33 -1.04
N TYR A 98 -8.44 15.46 -1.15
CA TYR A 98 -8.60 14.01 -1.17
C TYR A 98 -8.68 13.37 0.23
N VAL A 99 -8.21 14.06 1.27
CA VAL A 99 -8.09 13.50 2.62
C VAL A 99 -9.45 13.05 3.16
N GLN A 100 -10.44 13.94 3.16
CA GLN A 100 -11.75 13.61 3.70
C GLN A 100 -12.47 12.51 2.90
N PRO A 101 -12.55 12.56 1.55
CA PRO A 101 -13.11 11.45 0.77
C PRO A 101 -12.45 10.10 1.04
N VAL A 102 -11.11 10.04 1.16
CA VAL A 102 -10.39 8.80 1.47
C VAL A 102 -10.80 8.27 2.85
N LEU A 103 -10.87 9.12 3.87
CA LEU A 103 -11.31 8.73 5.21
C LEU A 103 -12.77 8.25 5.24
N ASP A 104 -13.65 8.95 4.53
CA ASP A 104 -15.07 8.58 4.44
C ASP A 104 -15.24 7.19 3.79
N GLY A 105 -14.50 6.92 2.72
CA GLY A 105 -14.51 5.62 2.05
C GLY A 105 -14.02 4.48 2.96
N LEU A 106 -12.89 4.69 3.66
CA LEU A 106 -12.37 3.72 4.63
C LEU A 106 -13.38 3.42 5.75
N ASN A 107 -13.99 4.47 6.34
CA ASN A 107 -14.95 4.33 7.41
C ASN A 107 -16.22 3.62 6.95
N ALA A 108 -16.77 4.01 5.79
CA ALA A 108 -17.97 3.39 5.24
C ALA A 108 -17.77 1.91 4.95
N LYS A 109 -16.64 1.54 4.33
CA LYS A 109 -16.31 0.13 4.06
C LYS A 109 -16.11 -0.65 5.35
N ALA A 110 -15.36 -0.12 6.31
CA ALA A 110 -15.10 -0.79 7.58
C ALA A 110 -16.36 -1.01 8.42
N ALA A 111 -17.33 -0.10 8.36
CA ALA A 111 -18.61 -0.25 9.05
C ALA A 111 -19.46 -1.42 8.54
N GLY A 112 -19.33 -1.75 7.24
CA GLY A 112 -20.10 -2.81 6.60
C GLY A 112 -19.35 -4.14 6.40
N ASP A 113 -18.04 -4.17 6.64
CA ASP A 113 -17.17 -5.31 6.35
C ASP A 113 -16.15 -5.53 7.49
N ALA A 114 -16.45 -6.50 8.36
CA ALA A 114 -15.60 -6.82 9.51
C ALA A 114 -14.21 -7.34 9.10
N THR A 115 -14.07 -7.96 7.93
CA THR A 115 -12.77 -8.41 7.41
C THR A 115 -11.93 -7.23 6.98
N PHE A 116 -12.53 -6.27 6.31
CA PHE A 116 -11.86 -5.01 5.95
C PHE A 116 -11.49 -4.19 7.19
N ALA A 117 -12.39 -4.08 8.18
CA ALA A 117 -12.11 -3.41 9.45
C ALA A 117 -10.86 -3.98 10.15
N ARG A 118 -10.68 -5.30 10.15
CA ARG A 118 -9.46 -5.93 10.68
C ARG A 118 -8.21 -5.57 9.87
N LYS A 119 -8.31 -5.45 8.55
CA LYS A 119 -7.17 -4.98 7.72
C LYS A 119 -6.78 -3.55 8.07
N VAL A 120 -7.76 -2.64 8.21
CA VAL A 120 -7.52 -1.26 8.66
C VAL A 120 -6.82 -1.23 10.01
N GLN A 121 -7.29 -2.03 10.97
CA GLN A 121 -6.67 -2.13 12.29
C GLN A 121 -5.22 -2.63 12.21
N GLN A 122 -4.94 -3.66 11.42
CA GLN A 122 -3.59 -4.17 11.23
C GLN A 122 -2.66 -3.15 10.60
N SER A 123 -3.15 -2.38 9.61
CA SER A 123 -2.42 -1.28 8.99
C SER A 123 -2.10 -0.18 10.01
N ALA A 124 -3.08 0.21 10.82
CA ALA A 124 -2.89 1.19 11.89
C ALA A 124 -1.86 0.74 12.92
N ILE A 125 -1.88 -0.55 13.31
CA ILE A 125 -0.89 -1.13 14.22
C ILE A 125 0.52 -1.01 13.65
N ARG A 126 0.75 -1.37 12.38
CA ARG A 126 2.09 -1.25 11.77
C ARG A 126 2.59 0.20 11.76
N VAL A 127 1.73 1.15 11.38
CA VAL A 127 2.08 2.58 11.37
C VAL A 127 2.37 3.08 12.79
N MET A 128 1.55 2.71 13.77
CA MET A 128 1.77 3.12 15.17
C MET A 128 3.03 2.49 15.75
N THR A 129 3.29 1.20 15.48
CA THR A 129 4.54 0.54 15.91
C THR A 129 5.76 1.31 15.38
N LEU A 130 5.78 1.62 14.08
CA LEU A 130 6.88 2.41 13.50
C LEU A 130 7.01 3.78 14.17
N LYS A 131 5.91 4.48 14.45
CA LYS A 131 5.95 5.77 15.16
C LYS A 131 6.53 5.65 16.57
N TYR A 132 6.19 4.59 17.32
CA TYR A 132 6.78 4.32 18.64
C TYR A 132 8.29 4.06 18.54
N GLU A 133 8.71 3.21 17.60
CA GLU A 133 10.13 2.90 17.36
C GLU A 133 10.95 4.15 17.00
N MET A 134 10.34 5.08 16.27
CA MET A 134 10.94 6.36 15.89
C MET A 134 10.85 7.45 16.98
N GLY A 135 10.18 7.20 18.10
CA GLY A 135 9.94 8.18 19.16
C GLY A 135 8.91 9.27 18.79
N LEU A 136 8.11 9.05 17.75
CA LEU A 136 7.08 9.99 17.25
C LEU A 136 5.71 9.79 17.93
N ALA A 137 5.54 8.73 18.70
CA ALA A 137 4.36 8.46 19.51
C ALA A 137 4.78 8.00 20.91
N ARG A 138 3.89 8.23 21.91
CA ARG A 138 4.08 7.86 23.32
C ARG A 138 2.83 7.14 23.83
#